data_964d9328d29c2a95846644e86c1cbd2f
#
_entry.id   964d9328d29c2a95846644e86c1cbd2f
#
_cell.length_a   1.000
_cell.length_b   1.000
_cell.length_c   1.000
_cell.angle_alpha   90.00
_cell.angle_beta   90.00
_cell.angle_gamma   90.00
#
_symmetry.space_group_name_H-M   'P 1'
#
loop_
_entity.id
_entity.type
_entity.pdbx_description
1 polymer ?
#
loop_
_entity_poly.entity_id
_entity_poly.type
_entity_poly.pdbx_seq_one_letter_code
_entity_poly.pdbx_strand_id
1 'polypeptide(L)'
;LEAYRRGALAERSLTAFDAESGRKLWTRPGNYQTRPIIVGRTIFAEPWFFDLAGGAAKTGPQGKPLELFRGSGCGGFAASAGTAFFRAGAICYRPFDAAGRIAPLVSGQRPSCWISFVPAGGIVVAPEGSAGCTCPYAIQGSVALYPKDLPAETPRPADK
;
A
#
# COMPACT_ATOMS: atom_id res chain seq x y z
N LEU A 1 -3.76 8.98 22.05
CA LEU A 1 -3.28 7.86 22.88
C LEU A 1 -4.44 7.17 23.61
N GLU A 2 -5.40 7.93 24.11
CA GLU A 2 -6.53 7.40 24.87
C GLU A 2 -7.50 6.59 23.99
N ALA A 3 -7.81 7.05 22.77
CA ALA A 3 -8.60 6.30 21.79
C ALA A 3 -7.93 4.96 21.42
N TYR A 4 -6.60 4.95 21.27
CA TYR A 4 -5.83 3.73 21.05
C TYR A 4 -5.93 2.76 22.22
N ARG A 5 -5.81 3.27 23.48
CA ARG A 5 -5.92 2.44 24.68
C ARG A 5 -7.30 1.84 24.88
N ARG A 6 -8.35 2.52 24.42
CA ARG A 6 -9.73 2.03 24.46
C ARG A 6 -10.07 1.10 23.28
N GLY A 7 -9.15 0.83 22.36
CA GLY A 7 -9.42 0.06 21.15
C GLY A 7 -10.32 0.79 20.15
N ALA A 8 -10.58 2.07 20.35
CA ALA A 8 -11.44 2.89 19.50
C ALA A 8 -10.70 3.31 18.22
N LEU A 9 -10.29 2.33 17.40
CA LEU A 9 -9.72 2.57 16.07
C LEU A 9 -10.78 3.15 15.11
N ALA A 10 -12.04 3.12 15.48
CA ALA A 10 -13.17 3.66 14.74
C ALA A 10 -13.17 5.20 14.61
N GLU A 11 -12.38 5.90 15.41
CA GLU A 11 -12.32 7.37 15.40
C GLU A 11 -11.19 7.94 14.53
N ARG A 12 -10.59 7.14 13.66
CA ARG A 12 -9.55 7.62 12.75
C ARG A 12 -10.13 8.60 11.73
N SER A 13 -9.39 9.64 11.46
CA SER A 13 -9.71 10.62 10.42
C SER A 13 -8.51 10.90 9.53
N LEU A 14 -8.79 11.35 8.33
CA LEU A 14 -7.83 11.92 7.40
C LEU A 14 -8.01 13.44 7.43
N THR A 15 -6.90 14.17 7.58
CA THR A 15 -6.91 15.62 7.50
C THR A 15 -5.84 16.07 6.54
N ALA A 16 -6.20 16.93 5.59
CA ALA A 16 -5.27 17.56 4.69
C ALA A 16 -5.01 19.00 5.10
N PHE A 17 -3.75 19.40 5.00
CA PHE A 17 -3.29 20.76 5.22
C PHE A 17 -2.60 21.25 3.94
N ASP A 18 -2.72 22.51 3.68
CA ASP A 18 -1.93 23.20 2.67
C ASP A 18 -0.48 23.27 3.14
N ALA A 19 0.45 22.83 2.28
CA ALA A 19 1.85 22.68 2.67
C ALA A 19 2.58 24.01 2.87
N GLU A 20 2.12 25.10 2.22
CA GLU A 20 2.76 26.40 2.31
C GLU A 20 2.22 27.21 3.49
N SER A 21 0.90 27.25 3.63
CA SER A 21 0.23 28.08 4.63
C SER A 21 -0.08 27.34 5.95
N GLY A 22 -0.02 26.03 5.97
CA GLY A 22 -0.46 25.21 7.10
C GLY A 22 -1.98 25.22 7.32
N ARG A 23 -2.75 25.86 6.44
CA ARG A 23 -4.20 25.95 6.56
C ARG A 23 -4.84 24.58 6.33
N LYS A 24 -5.74 24.22 7.22
CA LYS A 24 -6.55 23.00 7.06
C LYS A 24 -7.44 23.13 5.82
N LEU A 25 -7.30 22.18 4.89
CA LEU A 25 -8.11 22.11 3.67
C LEU A 25 -9.40 21.33 3.90
N TRP A 26 -9.29 20.14 4.46
CA TRP A 26 -10.45 19.30 4.76
C TRP A 26 -10.12 18.27 5.86
N THR A 27 -11.17 17.71 6.45
CA THR A 27 -11.11 16.56 7.35
C THR A 27 -12.23 15.59 6.98
N ARG A 28 -11.91 14.30 6.94
CA ARG A 28 -12.89 13.23 6.70
C ARG A 28 -12.73 12.13 7.74
N PRO A 29 -13.82 11.60 8.31
CA PRO A 29 -13.76 10.35 9.05
C PRO A 29 -13.28 9.22 8.14
N GLY A 30 -12.50 8.32 8.68
CA GLY A 30 -12.03 7.16 7.93
C GLY A 30 -11.54 6.08 8.88
N ASN A 31 -12.22 4.96 8.91
CA ASN A 31 -11.82 3.79 9.70
C ASN A 31 -10.78 2.97 8.94
N TYR A 32 -9.66 3.59 8.59
CA TYR A 32 -8.60 2.91 7.88
C TYR A 32 -7.80 1.98 8.81
N GLN A 33 -7.39 0.84 8.26
CA GLN A 33 -6.69 -0.20 9.01
C GLN A 33 -5.18 -0.01 9.02
N THR A 34 -4.61 0.45 7.91
CA THR A 34 -3.17 0.61 7.73
C THR A 34 -2.80 2.05 7.39
N ARG A 35 -1.50 2.37 7.46
CA ARG A 35 -1.01 3.70 7.09
C ARG A 35 -1.49 4.07 5.69
N PRO A 36 -2.15 5.22 5.53
CA PRO A 36 -2.54 5.70 4.21
C PRO A 36 -1.34 5.94 3.30
N ILE A 37 -1.54 5.70 2.01
CA ILE A 37 -0.58 6.01 0.95
C ILE A 37 -1.21 6.93 -0.08
N ILE A 38 -0.40 7.74 -0.74
CA ILE A 38 -0.84 8.67 -1.78
C ILE A 38 -0.22 8.23 -3.11
N VAL A 39 -1.06 8.10 -4.12
CA VAL A 39 -0.65 7.76 -5.49
C VAL A 39 -1.34 8.73 -6.44
N GLY A 40 -0.57 9.63 -7.04
CA GLY A 40 -1.11 10.72 -7.85
C GLY A 40 -2.11 11.55 -7.05
N ARG A 41 -3.35 11.62 -7.51
CA ARG A 41 -4.44 12.34 -6.84
C ARG A 41 -5.33 11.45 -5.95
N THR A 42 -4.87 10.26 -5.62
CA THR A 42 -5.64 9.29 -4.86
C THR A 42 -4.96 9.00 -3.53
N ILE A 43 -5.73 9.09 -2.44
CA ILE A 43 -5.34 8.57 -1.14
C ILE A 43 -5.98 7.18 -1.02
N PHE A 44 -5.15 6.19 -0.77
CA PHE A 44 -5.63 4.86 -0.36
C PHE A 44 -5.42 4.70 1.13
N ALA A 45 -6.50 4.49 1.85
CA ALA A 45 -6.54 4.27 3.29
C ALA A 45 -7.40 3.02 3.54
N GLU A 46 -6.77 1.87 3.58
CA GLU A 46 -7.43 0.55 3.58
C GLU A 46 -8.68 0.50 4.45
N PRO A 47 -9.81 0.10 3.92
CA PRO A 47 -10.04 -0.39 2.55
C PRO A 47 -10.44 0.67 1.52
N TRP A 48 -10.48 1.96 1.86
CA TRP A 48 -11.13 3.03 1.11
C TRP A 48 -10.17 3.83 0.24
N PHE A 49 -10.73 4.43 -0.80
CA PHE A 49 -10.03 5.38 -1.68
C PHE A 49 -10.68 6.76 -1.60
N PHE A 50 -9.85 7.80 -1.55
CA PHE A 50 -10.31 9.19 -1.46
C PHE A 50 -9.62 10.06 -2.51
N ASP A 51 -10.28 11.13 -2.94
CA ASP A 51 -9.65 12.17 -3.73
C ASP A 51 -8.74 13.03 -2.84
N LEU A 52 -7.53 13.30 -3.31
CA LEU A 52 -6.54 14.07 -2.54
C LEU A 52 -6.98 15.51 -2.32
N ALA A 53 -7.62 16.15 -3.30
CA ALA A 53 -7.93 17.57 -3.23
C ALA A 53 -9.08 17.87 -2.26
N GLY A 54 -10.13 17.06 -2.27
CA GLY A 54 -11.36 17.33 -1.50
C GLY A 54 -11.69 16.29 -0.43
N GLY A 55 -10.92 15.20 -0.36
CA GLY A 55 -11.20 14.11 0.57
C GLY A 55 -12.49 13.35 0.27
N ALA A 56 -13.08 13.51 -0.92
CA ALA A 56 -14.27 12.78 -1.30
C ALA A 56 -13.94 11.29 -1.49
N ALA A 57 -14.80 10.41 -0.97
CA ALA A 57 -14.66 8.98 -1.21
C ALA A 57 -14.82 8.69 -2.71
N LYS A 58 -13.92 7.87 -3.25
CA LYS A 58 -14.01 7.43 -4.64
C LYS A 58 -14.99 6.28 -4.78
N THR A 59 -15.73 6.31 -5.86
CA THR A 59 -16.69 5.28 -6.20
C THR A 59 -16.20 4.47 -7.39
N GLY A 60 -16.45 3.18 -7.35
CA GLY A 60 -16.26 2.27 -8.45
C GLY A 60 -17.48 2.20 -9.36
N PRO A 61 -17.55 1.17 -10.22
CA PRO A 61 -18.72 0.90 -11.02
C PRO A 61 -20.01 0.85 -10.19
N GLN A 62 -21.11 1.30 -10.76
CA GLN A 62 -22.43 1.33 -10.11
C GLN A 62 -22.55 2.27 -8.89
N GLY A 63 -21.62 3.23 -8.73
CA GLY A 63 -21.65 4.19 -7.63
C GLY A 63 -21.32 3.62 -6.24
N LYS A 64 -20.92 2.37 -6.14
CA LYS A 64 -20.47 1.78 -4.87
C LYS A 64 -19.10 2.33 -4.48
N PRO A 65 -18.80 2.46 -3.18
CA PRO A 65 -17.47 2.83 -2.73
C PRO A 65 -16.39 1.95 -3.36
N LEU A 66 -15.31 2.57 -3.83
CA LEU A 66 -14.15 1.82 -4.30
C LEU A 66 -13.40 1.28 -3.08
N GLU A 67 -13.17 -0.02 -3.07
CA GLU A 67 -12.57 -0.73 -1.94
C GLU A 67 -11.43 -1.64 -2.39
N LEU A 68 -10.39 -1.71 -1.55
CA LEU A 68 -9.37 -2.74 -1.62
C LEU A 68 -9.19 -3.31 -0.21
N PHE A 69 -9.73 -4.47 0.01
CA PHE A 69 -9.58 -5.20 1.25
C PHE A 69 -8.71 -6.45 1.01
N ARG A 70 -7.57 -6.52 1.68
CA ARG A 70 -6.63 -7.65 1.49
C ARG A 70 -7.00 -8.92 2.24
N GLY A 71 -7.93 -8.84 3.19
CA GLY A 71 -8.41 -9.96 3.99
C GLY A 71 -7.48 -10.35 5.13
N SER A 72 -6.21 -10.57 4.88
CA SER A 72 -5.24 -11.00 5.89
C SER A 72 -3.84 -10.48 5.60
N GLY A 73 -2.97 -10.54 6.59
CA GLY A 73 -1.56 -10.16 6.47
C GLY A 73 -1.20 -8.94 7.31
N CYS A 74 0.04 -8.93 7.79
CA CYS A 74 0.61 -7.80 8.54
C CYS A 74 1.21 -6.77 7.60
N GLY A 75 1.52 -5.59 8.14
CA GLY A 75 2.21 -4.53 7.42
C GLY A 75 1.30 -3.60 6.65
N GLY A 76 1.90 -2.63 5.99
CA GLY A 76 1.23 -1.66 5.17
C GLY A 76 1.17 -2.05 3.70
N PHE A 77 0.75 -1.07 2.90
CA PHE A 77 0.81 -1.12 1.46
C PHE A 77 1.97 -0.29 0.95
N ALA A 78 2.53 -0.70 -0.19
CA ALA A 78 3.33 0.16 -1.04
C ALA A 78 2.64 0.27 -2.39
N ALA A 79 2.96 1.28 -3.17
CA ALA A 79 2.36 1.46 -4.48
C ALA A 79 3.31 2.09 -5.48
N SER A 80 3.15 1.71 -6.73
CA SER A 80 3.58 2.44 -7.91
C SER A 80 2.40 3.19 -8.53
N ALA A 81 2.62 3.87 -9.67
CA ALA A 81 1.62 4.76 -10.28
C ALA A 81 0.22 4.16 -10.50
N GLY A 82 0.08 2.85 -10.59
CA GLY A 82 -1.23 2.22 -10.85
C GLY A 82 -1.46 0.93 -10.11
N THR A 83 -0.56 0.52 -9.21
CA THR A 83 -0.60 -0.80 -8.58
C THR A 83 -0.22 -0.75 -7.12
N ALA A 84 -1.02 -1.37 -6.27
CA ALA A 84 -0.70 -1.63 -4.88
C ALA A 84 0.03 -2.97 -4.73
N PHE A 85 1.03 -2.99 -3.86
CA PHE A 85 1.77 -4.18 -3.43
C PHE A 85 1.58 -4.37 -1.92
N PHE A 86 1.28 -5.57 -1.51
CA PHE A 86 0.97 -5.87 -0.12
C PHE A 86 1.10 -7.36 0.18
N ARG A 87 1.04 -7.68 1.44
CA ARG A 87 0.97 -9.05 1.90
C ARG A 87 -0.48 -9.49 2.11
N ALA A 88 -0.87 -10.60 1.48
CA ALA A 88 -2.10 -11.33 1.74
C ALA A 88 -1.81 -12.83 1.72
N GLY A 89 -1.18 -13.33 2.80
CA GLY A 89 -0.62 -14.69 2.86
C GLY A 89 0.70 -14.84 2.09
N ALA A 90 0.81 -14.23 0.92
CA ALA A 90 1.99 -14.20 0.04
C ALA A 90 2.32 -12.76 -0.36
N ILE A 91 3.31 -12.58 -1.22
CA ILE A 91 3.54 -11.32 -1.93
C ILE A 91 2.44 -11.16 -2.97
N CYS A 92 1.60 -10.16 -2.79
CA CYS A 92 0.45 -9.90 -3.66
C CYS A 92 0.50 -8.50 -4.25
N TYR A 93 -0.21 -8.35 -5.36
CA TYR A 93 -0.47 -7.05 -5.97
C TYR A 93 -1.93 -6.92 -6.39
N ARG A 94 -2.36 -5.69 -6.60
CA ARG A 94 -3.63 -5.35 -7.24
C ARG A 94 -3.51 -4.02 -7.96
N PRO A 95 -3.91 -3.93 -9.24
CA PRO A 95 -4.12 -2.65 -9.89
C PRO A 95 -5.15 -1.79 -9.14
N PHE A 96 -5.00 -0.46 -9.18
CA PHE A 96 -5.96 0.46 -8.54
C PHE A 96 -7.24 0.67 -9.33
N ASP A 97 -7.32 0.13 -10.54
CA ASP A 97 -8.57 0.09 -11.27
C ASP A 97 -9.61 -0.79 -10.55
N ALA A 98 -10.87 -0.44 -10.69
CA ALA A 98 -11.97 -1.08 -9.96
C ALA A 98 -12.15 -2.57 -10.29
N ALA A 99 -11.63 -3.03 -11.41
CA ALA A 99 -11.75 -4.41 -11.89
C ALA A 99 -10.62 -5.33 -11.41
N GLY A 100 -9.55 -4.77 -10.83
CA GLY A 100 -8.38 -5.53 -10.43
C GLY A 100 -8.68 -6.55 -9.33
N ARG A 101 -8.29 -7.79 -9.55
CA ARG A 101 -8.29 -8.84 -8.52
C ARG A 101 -6.95 -8.86 -7.81
N ILE A 102 -6.95 -9.26 -6.53
CA ILE A 102 -5.73 -9.57 -5.82
C ILE A 102 -5.09 -10.79 -6.48
N ALA A 103 -3.85 -10.67 -6.86
CA ALA A 103 -3.08 -11.75 -7.46
C ALA A 103 -1.74 -11.96 -6.72
N PRO A 104 -1.30 -13.19 -6.50
CA PRO A 104 0.00 -13.46 -5.95
C PRO A 104 1.09 -13.16 -6.99
N LEU A 105 2.18 -12.54 -6.57
CA LEU A 105 3.41 -12.40 -7.34
C LEU A 105 4.37 -13.56 -7.04
N VAL A 106 4.53 -13.88 -5.76
CA VAL A 106 5.41 -14.95 -5.30
C VAL A 106 4.75 -15.67 -4.14
N SER A 107 4.73 -16.98 -4.21
CA SER A 107 4.26 -17.84 -3.13
C SER A 107 5.44 -18.38 -2.31
N GLY A 108 5.19 -18.70 -1.04
CA GLY A 108 6.22 -19.29 -0.15
C GLY A 108 7.23 -18.29 0.42
N GLN A 109 7.19 -17.05 0.01
CA GLN A 109 7.97 -15.94 0.54
C GLN A 109 7.05 -14.85 1.07
N ARG A 110 7.47 -14.13 2.10
CA ARG A 110 6.77 -12.96 2.59
C ARG A 110 7.73 -11.78 2.75
N PRO A 111 7.27 -10.56 2.51
CA PRO A 111 8.03 -9.38 2.89
C PRO A 111 8.00 -9.21 4.40
N SER A 112 8.89 -8.40 4.91
CA SER A 112 8.84 -7.93 6.29
C SER A 112 7.47 -7.39 6.67
N CYS A 113 7.06 -7.64 7.91
CA CYS A 113 5.72 -7.24 8.37
C CYS A 113 5.48 -5.73 8.35
N TRP A 114 6.49 -4.92 8.58
CA TRP A 114 6.36 -3.47 8.73
C TRP A 114 7.22 -2.66 7.76
N ILE A 115 8.25 -3.27 7.21
CA ILE A 115 9.03 -2.73 6.11
C ILE A 115 8.49 -3.38 4.85
N SER A 116 7.46 -2.80 4.30
CA SER A 116 6.73 -3.36 3.15
C SER A 116 7.61 -3.44 1.89
N PHE A 117 6.99 -3.36 0.77
CA PHE A 117 7.63 -3.36 -0.54
C PHE A 117 8.24 -2.01 -0.86
N VAL A 118 9.26 -2.02 -1.71
CA VAL A 118 9.84 -0.81 -2.31
C VAL A 118 9.71 -0.91 -3.83
N PRO A 119 8.62 -0.39 -4.41
CA PRO A 119 8.51 -0.26 -5.86
C PRO A 119 9.30 0.97 -6.32
N ALA A 120 10.37 0.75 -7.07
CA ALA A 120 11.22 1.83 -7.60
C ALA A 120 11.98 1.37 -8.84
N GLY A 121 12.23 2.27 -9.79
CA GLY A 121 13.08 2.00 -10.95
C GLY A 121 12.64 0.82 -11.82
N GLY A 122 11.35 0.53 -11.89
CA GLY A 122 10.82 -0.61 -12.64
C GLY A 122 10.93 -1.96 -11.92
N ILE A 123 11.39 -1.98 -10.69
CA ILE A 123 11.48 -3.19 -9.87
C ILE A 123 10.63 -3.07 -8.61
N VAL A 124 10.31 -4.21 -8.01
CA VAL A 124 9.68 -4.28 -6.69
C VAL A 124 10.56 -5.10 -5.77
N VAL A 125 11.09 -4.46 -4.74
CA VAL A 125 11.87 -5.17 -3.71
C VAL A 125 10.96 -5.51 -2.54
N ALA A 126 10.99 -6.77 -2.12
CA ALA A 126 10.33 -7.28 -0.93
C ALA A 126 11.41 -7.69 0.08
N PRO A 127 11.77 -6.82 1.03
CA PRO A 127 12.85 -7.11 1.97
C PRO A 127 12.40 -8.13 3.01
N GLU A 128 13.30 -9.03 3.38
CA GLU A 128 13.15 -9.89 4.55
C GLU A 128 13.45 -9.07 5.83
N GLY A 129 12.65 -9.24 6.82
CA GLY A 129 12.78 -8.52 8.09
C GLY A 129 11.85 -9.10 9.15
N SER A 130 11.70 -10.41 9.12
CA SER A 130 10.73 -11.15 9.93
C SER A 130 11.27 -11.63 11.28
N ALA A 131 12.37 -11.08 11.77
CA ALA A 131 12.98 -11.47 13.03
C ALA A 131 11.95 -11.56 14.17
N GLY A 132 11.89 -12.72 14.82
CA GLY A 132 10.96 -12.98 15.92
C GLY A 132 9.50 -13.26 15.50
N CYS A 133 9.19 -13.32 14.23
CA CYS A 133 7.85 -13.62 13.76
C CYS A 133 7.66 -15.13 13.52
N THR A 134 6.54 -15.65 14.00
CA THR A 134 6.19 -17.08 13.93
C THR A 134 5.36 -17.47 12.73
N CYS A 135 5.09 -16.56 11.80
CA CYS A 135 4.32 -16.89 10.60
C CYS A 135 5.02 -17.94 9.76
N PRO A 136 4.34 -19.02 9.38
CA PRO A 136 4.92 -20.04 8.51
C PRO A 136 5.11 -19.50 7.09
N TYR A 137 6.29 -19.66 6.55
CA TYR A 137 6.64 -19.43 5.15
C TYR A 137 7.94 -20.16 4.81
N ALA A 138 8.03 -20.64 3.58
CA ALA A 138 9.10 -21.57 3.18
C ALA A 138 10.42 -20.85 2.89
N ILE A 139 10.37 -19.61 2.39
CA ILE A 139 11.55 -18.88 1.94
C ILE A 139 11.76 -17.65 2.83
N GLN A 140 12.90 -17.61 3.52
CA GLN A 140 13.37 -16.48 4.30
C GLN A 140 14.49 -15.77 3.53
N GLY A 141 14.15 -14.70 2.87
CA GLY A 141 15.10 -13.93 2.07
C GLY A 141 14.44 -12.73 1.40
N SER A 142 15.25 -11.73 1.08
CA SER A 142 14.80 -10.60 0.28
C SER A 142 14.68 -11.01 -1.18
N VAL A 143 13.65 -10.50 -1.85
CA VAL A 143 13.38 -10.76 -3.28
C VAL A 143 13.28 -9.44 -4.01
N ALA A 144 13.87 -9.39 -5.20
CA ALA A 144 13.64 -8.34 -6.18
C ALA A 144 12.87 -8.92 -7.37
N LEU A 145 11.75 -8.30 -7.71
CA LEU A 145 10.90 -8.68 -8.82
C LEU A 145 11.03 -7.62 -9.91
N TYR A 146 11.16 -8.03 -11.14
CA TYR A 146 11.25 -7.15 -12.30
C TYR A 146 10.39 -7.69 -13.44
N PRO A 147 9.92 -6.83 -14.36
CA PRO A 147 9.17 -7.26 -15.53
C PRO A 147 10.01 -8.21 -16.41
N LYS A 148 9.38 -9.24 -16.93
CA LYS A 148 10.02 -10.25 -17.77
C LYS A 148 10.71 -9.65 -19.00
N ASP A 149 10.15 -8.57 -19.54
CA ASP A 149 10.56 -7.94 -20.79
C ASP A 149 11.37 -6.64 -20.56
N LEU A 150 12.06 -6.51 -19.43
CA LEU A 150 13.01 -5.40 -19.25
C LEU A 150 14.13 -5.53 -20.28
N PRO A 151 14.47 -4.44 -21.00
CA PRO A 151 15.68 -4.42 -21.83
C PRO A 151 16.88 -4.82 -20.98
N ALA A 152 17.76 -5.66 -21.54
CA ALA A 152 18.90 -6.24 -20.83
C ALA A 152 19.92 -5.20 -20.29
N GLU A 153 19.80 -3.93 -20.67
CA GLU A 153 20.66 -2.85 -20.23
C GLU A 153 19.85 -1.60 -19.88
N THR A 154 19.49 -1.47 -18.62
CA THR A 154 19.26 -0.13 -18.08
C THR A 154 20.63 0.43 -17.69
N PRO A 155 21.12 1.53 -18.30
CA PRO A 155 22.39 2.11 -17.91
C PRO A 155 22.37 2.43 -16.41
N ARG A 156 23.34 1.93 -15.66
CA ARG A 156 23.56 2.38 -14.30
C ARG A 156 23.81 3.89 -14.33
N PRO A 157 23.15 4.67 -13.44
CA PRO A 157 23.54 6.08 -13.28
C PRO A 157 25.05 6.10 -13.03
N ALA A 158 25.76 6.93 -13.79
CA ALA A 158 27.18 7.14 -13.57
C ALA A 158 27.38 7.59 -12.12
N ASP A 159 28.24 6.89 -11.40
CA ASP A 159 28.68 7.30 -10.07
C ASP A 159 29.19 8.73 -10.13
N LYS A 160 28.52 9.63 -9.40
CA LYS A 160 28.98 11.00 -9.17
C LYS A 160 29.60 11.11 -7.81
#